data_352db8b5701209b0d5b203fb72764f7b
#
_entry.id   352db8b5701209b0d5b203fb72764f7b
#
_cell.length_a   1.000
_cell.length_b   1.000
_cell.length_c   1.000
_cell.angle_alpha   90.00
_cell.angle_beta   90.00
_cell.angle_gamma   90.00
#
_symmetry.space_group_name_H-M   'P 1'
#
loop_
_entity.id
_entity.type
_entity.pdbx_description
1 polymer ?
#
loop_
_entity_poly.entity_id
_entity_poly.type
_entity_poly.pdbx_seq_one_letter_code
_entity_poly.pdbx_strand_id
1 'polypeptide(L)'
;MIALSVELPQTGPEIAAHLLGGRPYGHQVLIREDGAAVFRHKDQMNIECENTVSSTSQIRCHDADQSKIKHMIRHKAFVFKLKPDGATRRSLAKACGCVRFVYNKGLDWNKEQREKDQTFRVNYPKLCALLPEWKREFPWLGECHSQVLQQGMKDLMTAMVNFFEGRAKFPRFHKKFKDEDSIRFPQGFKVDEARRQIYLPKIGWLGYRRSRFINGKLRSVTVMRKADGWYVSILTEREIEAPVHPKAGREIGLDAGVKKTAALSNGKIYLPVDAFRSSKDKLAKMQRRLKRMVPHSENWKKQQQKIAVLHKEIADTRRDHLQKLANDICKNHAVVYREDLKIKNMTASAKGTLEEPGTNVRQKSGLNAAILDQGWGILFGLLDQKMKELGGEVFAVPPANTSRTCPKCEDVSPLNRLTQARFCCRKCGFEGNADVVAANNILRRGQRLRACGELQSTAAVQVNRPSRKRRAGQQQEPIRRDPQAPENA
;
A
#
# COMPACT_ATOMS: atom_id res chain seq x y z
N MET A 1 -6.20 29.58 -19.96
CA MET A 1 -7.42 29.78 -20.76
C MET A 1 -7.03 29.59 -22.22
N ILE A 2 -7.42 28.51 -22.82
CA ILE A 2 -7.23 28.28 -24.27
C ILE A 2 -8.55 28.72 -24.90
N ALA A 3 -8.54 29.84 -25.60
CA ALA A 3 -9.67 30.27 -26.42
C ALA A 3 -9.61 29.50 -27.74
N LEU A 4 -10.54 28.58 -27.95
CA LEU A 4 -10.80 27.99 -29.26
C LEU A 4 -11.89 28.83 -29.93
N SER A 5 -11.48 29.64 -30.89
CA SER A 5 -12.39 30.33 -31.80
C SER A 5 -12.87 29.33 -32.87
N VAL A 6 -14.14 28.99 -32.84
CA VAL A 6 -14.80 28.21 -33.87
C VAL A 6 -15.70 29.17 -34.66
N GLU A 7 -15.36 29.52 -35.88
CA GLU A 7 -16.25 30.20 -36.82
C GLU A 7 -17.29 29.21 -37.32
N LEU A 8 -18.55 29.48 -37.04
CA LEU A 8 -19.69 28.71 -37.58
C LEU A 8 -20.33 29.47 -38.73
N PRO A 9 -20.71 28.81 -39.83
CA PRO A 9 -21.42 29.44 -40.91
C PRO A 9 -22.87 29.77 -40.48
N GLN A 10 -23.40 30.89 -41.01
CA GLN A 10 -24.74 31.45 -40.77
C GLN A 10 -25.86 30.49 -41.16
N THR A 11 -26.32 29.67 -40.23
CA THR A 11 -27.63 28.99 -40.34
C THR A 11 -28.22 28.81 -38.94
N GLY A 12 -29.40 29.35 -38.74
CA GLY A 12 -30.38 29.34 -37.69
C GLY A 12 -30.19 28.66 -36.33
N PRO A 13 -30.93 29.10 -35.32
CA PRO A 13 -30.76 28.76 -33.91
C PRO A 13 -31.11 27.30 -33.52
N GLU A 14 -31.57 26.46 -34.44
CA GLU A 14 -32.02 25.10 -34.08
C GLU A 14 -30.93 24.01 -34.07
N ILE A 15 -29.72 24.27 -34.60
CA ILE A 15 -28.65 23.23 -34.73
C ILE A 15 -27.77 23.18 -33.47
N ALA A 16 -27.77 24.23 -32.64
CA ALA A 16 -26.93 24.28 -31.44
C ALA A 16 -27.39 23.34 -30.31
N ALA A 17 -28.64 22.87 -30.31
CA ALA A 17 -29.18 22.00 -29.28
C ALA A 17 -28.81 20.50 -29.44
N HIS A 18 -28.38 20.08 -30.61
CA HIS A 18 -28.12 18.65 -30.93
C HIS A 18 -26.70 18.18 -30.74
N LEU A 19 -25.74 19.09 -30.51
CA LEU A 19 -24.32 18.76 -30.37
C LEU A 19 -23.85 18.66 -28.89
N LEU A 20 -24.73 19.00 -27.91
CA LEU A 20 -24.43 18.90 -26.49
C LEU A 20 -25.32 17.85 -25.84
N GLY A 21 -24.98 16.59 -26.03
CA GLY A 21 -25.61 15.44 -25.35
C GLY A 21 -25.51 15.55 -23.84
N GLY A 22 -26.64 15.84 -23.24
CA GLY A 22 -27.12 15.71 -21.89
C GLY A 22 -26.18 15.48 -20.73
N ARG A 23 -26.00 16.53 -19.87
CA ARG A 23 -26.25 16.52 -18.40
C ARG A 23 -26.02 17.91 -17.81
N PRO A 24 -26.75 18.34 -16.78
CA PRO A 24 -26.81 19.72 -16.33
C PRO A 24 -25.64 20.02 -15.38
N TYR A 25 -24.64 20.71 -15.85
CA TYR A 25 -23.75 21.49 -15.01
C TYR A 25 -24.01 22.96 -15.32
N GLY A 26 -24.32 23.75 -14.27
CA GLY A 26 -24.77 25.12 -14.37
C GLY A 26 -23.73 26.08 -14.98
N HIS A 27 -23.64 26.10 -16.28
CA HIS A 27 -22.93 27.12 -17.04
C HIS A 27 -23.98 27.93 -17.81
N GLN A 28 -23.95 29.25 -17.68
CA GLN A 28 -24.72 30.15 -18.55
C GLN A 28 -23.83 30.52 -19.76
N VAL A 29 -24.34 30.30 -20.93
CA VAL A 29 -23.73 30.74 -22.18
C VAL A 29 -24.39 32.09 -22.54
N LEU A 30 -23.61 33.14 -22.60
CA LEU A 30 -24.06 34.46 -23.08
C LEU A 30 -23.43 34.65 -24.50
N ILE A 31 -24.30 34.91 -25.45
CA ILE A 31 -23.91 35.26 -26.83
C ILE A 31 -23.89 36.79 -26.90
N ARG A 32 -22.80 37.37 -27.30
CA ARG A 32 -22.69 38.81 -27.58
C ARG A 32 -23.22 39.12 -28.96
N GLU A 33 -23.55 40.40 -29.18
CA GLU A 33 -24.09 40.89 -30.46
C GLU A 33 -23.10 40.73 -31.65
N ASP A 34 -21.82 40.46 -31.35
CA ASP A 34 -20.76 40.16 -32.33
C ASP A 34 -20.66 38.65 -32.71
N GLY A 35 -21.54 37.81 -32.16
CA GLY A 35 -21.60 36.37 -32.47
C GLY A 35 -20.62 35.49 -31.65
N ALA A 36 -19.84 36.06 -30.74
CA ALA A 36 -18.90 35.30 -29.92
C ALA A 36 -19.56 34.72 -28.65
N ALA A 37 -19.38 33.42 -28.40
CA ALA A 37 -19.89 32.76 -27.20
C ALA A 37 -18.90 32.89 -26.02
N VAL A 38 -19.36 33.41 -24.88
CA VAL A 38 -18.56 33.54 -23.65
C VAL A 38 -19.12 32.62 -22.56
N PHE A 39 -18.27 31.71 -22.04
CA PHE A 39 -18.61 30.81 -20.93
C PHE A 39 -18.27 31.48 -19.60
N ARG A 40 -19.25 31.66 -18.72
CA ARG A 40 -19.02 32.16 -17.35
C ARG A 40 -19.15 31.03 -16.33
N HIS A 41 -18.13 30.90 -15.50
CA HIS A 41 -18.20 30.06 -14.31
C HIS A 41 -18.81 30.85 -13.14
N LYS A 42 -19.72 30.25 -12.37
CA LYS A 42 -20.57 30.91 -11.39
C LYS A 42 -19.91 31.39 -10.09
N ASP A 43 -18.58 31.26 -9.95
CA ASP A 43 -17.84 31.62 -8.73
C ASP A 43 -16.61 32.48 -9.04
N GLN A 44 -16.83 33.73 -9.52
CA GLN A 44 -15.79 34.74 -9.42
C GLN A 44 -16.39 36.12 -9.16
N MET A 45 -15.84 36.76 -8.10
CA MET A 45 -16.22 38.07 -7.60
C MET A 45 -16.13 39.17 -8.67
N ASN A 46 -17.08 40.13 -8.55
CA ASN A 46 -17.09 41.37 -9.31
C ASN A 46 -15.78 42.17 -9.13
N ILE A 47 -15.13 42.48 -10.23
CA ILE A 47 -14.19 43.56 -10.30
C ILE A 47 -14.77 44.54 -11.33
N GLU A 48 -15.25 45.66 -10.85
CA GLU A 48 -15.60 46.80 -11.69
C GLU A 48 -14.32 47.37 -12.27
N CYS A 49 -14.22 47.49 -13.59
CA CYS A 49 -13.22 48.28 -14.28
C CYS A 49 -13.88 49.51 -14.88
N GLU A 50 -13.63 50.65 -14.31
CA GLU A 50 -13.93 51.94 -14.91
C GLU A 50 -13.12 52.13 -16.21
N ASN A 51 -13.83 52.62 -17.25
CA ASN A 51 -13.26 52.97 -18.53
C ASN A 51 -12.47 54.31 -18.45
N THR A 52 -11.18 54.26 -18.74
CA THR A 52 -10.49 55.43 -19.29
C THR A 52 -9.67 55.03 -20.51
N VAL A 53 -10.10 55.58 -21.65
CA VAL A 53 -9.41 55.48 -22.93
C VAL A 53 -8.17 56.33 -22.94
N SER A 54 -6.99 55.78 -23.15
CA SER A 54 -5.93 56.33 -24.02
C SER A 54 -4.75 55.37 -24.16
N SER A 55 -4.26 55.34 -25.42
CA SER A 55 -2.94 54.92 -25.90
C SER A 55 -2.57 53.42 -25.82
N THR A 56 -2.42 52.90 -27.03
CA THR A 56 -1.69 51.71 -27.45
C THR A 56 -0.51 51.37 -26.53
N SER A 57 -0.74 50.46 -25.60
CA SER A 57 0.32 49.67 -24.99
C SER A 57 0.00 48.18 -25.23
N GLN A 58 0.87 47.54 -26.00
CA GLN A 58 0.86 46.09 -26.19
C GLN A 58 0.87 45.42 -24.82
N ILE A 59 -0.28 44.84 -24.43
CA ILE A 59 -0.34 43.91 -23.31
C ILE A 59 0.46 42.69 -23.78
N ARG A 60 1.74 42.60 -23.43
CA ARG A 60 2.47 41.35 -23.42
C ARG A 60 1.78 40.48 -22.38
N CYS A 61 1.01 39.51 -22.82
CA CYS A 61 0.68 38.36 -22.00
C CYS A 61 2.01 37.78 -21.53
N HIS A 62 2.33 37.94 -20.25
CA HIS A 62 3.38 37.14 -19.66
C HIS A 62 3.00 35.68 -19.88
N ASP A 63 3.73 35.03 -20.75
CA ASP A 63 3.74 33.57 -20.83
C ASP A 63 3.96 33.06 -19.42
N ALA A 64 2.96 32.45 -18.84
CA ALA A 64 3.09 31.78 -17.56
C ALA A 64 4.25 30.79 -17.73
N ASP A 65 5.30 31.04 -16.97
CA ASP A 65 6.59 30.36 -17.00
C ASP A 65 6.39 28.84 -16.98
N GLN A 66 6.32 28.20 -18.17
CA GLN A 66 6.20 26.76 -18.36
C GLN A 66 7.41 25.99 -17.80
N SER A 67 8.48 26.71 -17.41
CA SER A 67 9.71 26.13 -16.88
C SER A 67 9.59 25.55 -15.46
N LYS A 68 8.45 25.70 -14.75
CA LYS A 68 8.23 25.23 -13.36
C LYS A 68 7.34 24.02 -13.19
N ILE A 69 6.86 23.39 -14.28
CA ILE A 69 6.08 22.17 -14.15
C ILE A 69 7.02 21.03 -13.77
N LYS A 70 7.02 20.63 -12.49
CA LYS A 70 7.78 19.47 -12.02
C LYS A 70 7.16 18.20 -12.56
N HIS A 71 7.76 17.61 -13.58
CA HIS A 71 7.45 16.29 -14.05
C HIS A 71 7.98 15.23 -13.06
N MET A 72 7.18 14.22 -12.77
CA MET A 72 7.57 13.11 -11.92
C MET A 72 7.24 11.76 -12.56
N ILE A 73 8.15 10.80 -12.41
CA ILE A 73 7.92 9.44 -12.88
C ILE A 73 7.04 8.71 -11.86
N ARG A 74 5.91 8.20 -12.34
CA ARG A 74 4.97 7.43 -11.53
C ARG A 74 4.93 5.97 -11.97
N HIS A 75 5.17 5.07 -11.02
CA HIS A 75 4.99 3.64 -11.20
C HIS A 75 3.63 3.20 -10.69
N LYS A 76 2.91 2.39 -11.51
CA LYS A 76 1.62 1.81 -11.12
C LYS A 76 1.56 0.34 -11.50
N ALA A 77 1.12 -0.51 -10.56
CA ALA A 77 0.90 -1.92 -10.80
C ALA A 77 -0.59 -2.21 -11.03
N PHE A 78 -0.89 -2.89 -12.14
CA PHE A 78 -2.23 -3.36 -12.49
C PHE A 78 -2.31 -4.85 -12.24
N VAL A 79 -3.18 -5.28 -11.32
CA VAL A 79 -3.32 -6.69 -10.95
C VAL A 79 -4.61 -7.26 -11.54
N PHE A 80 -4.48 -8.38 -12.29
CA PHE A 80 -5.59 -9.08 -12.92
C PHE A 80 -5.53 -10.58 -12.62
N LYS A 81 -6.69 -11.23 -12.59
CA LYS A 81 -6.78 -12.69 -12.46
C LYS A 81 -6.53 -13.34 -13.82
N LEU A 82 -5.59 -14.29 -13.87
CA LEU A 82 -5.29 -15.10 -15.06
C LEU A 82 -6.31 -16.24 -15.24
N LYS A 83 -6.44 -16.68 -16.48
CA LYS A 83 -7.26 -17.84 -16.87
C LYS A 83 -6.38 -18.90 -17.56
N PRO A 84 -5.40 -19.49 -16.86
CA PRO A 84 -4.56 -20.53 -17.45
C PRO A 84 -5.34 -21.84 -17.59
N ASP A 85 -5.11 -22.55 -18.67
CA ASP A 85 -5.53 -23.95 -18.82
C ASP A 85 -4.69 -24.92 -17.97
N GLY A 86 -4.92 -26.20 -18.07
CA GLY A 86 -4.22 -27.21 -17.30
C GLY A 86 -2.72 -27.29 -17.62
N ALA A 87 -2.35 -27.18 -18.89
CA ALA A 87 -0.96 -27.23 -19.34
C ALA A 87 -0.18 -26.00 -18.85
N THR A 88 -0.75 -24.82 -19.05
CA THR A 88 -0.17 -23.55 -18.61
C THR A 88 -0.04 -23.46 -17.06
N ARG A 89 -1.01 -24.00 -16.32
CA ARG A 89 -0.89 -24.08 -14.84
C ARG A 89 0.31 -24.92 -14.43
N ARG A 90 0.57 -26.04 -15.13
CA ARG A 90 1.77 -26.86 -14.86
C ARG A 90 3.06 -26.11 -15.18
N SER A 91 3.11 -25.44 -16.34
CA SER A 91 4.28 -24.62 -16.75
C SER A 91 4.58 -23.50 -15.76
N LEU A 92 3.55 -22.76 -15.30
CA LEU A 92 3.69 -21.73 -14.27
C LEU A 92 4.20 -22.32 -12.94
N ALA A 93 3.66 -23.47 -12.52
CA ALA A 93 4.10 -24.13 -11.29
C ALA A 93 5.54 -24.66 -11.38
N LYS A 94 5.95 -25.21 -12.56
CA LYS A 94 7.34 -25.60 -12.84
C LYS A 94 8.27 -24.39 -12.75
N ALA A 95 7.93 -23.27 -13.40
CA ALA A 95 8.72 -22.04 -13.36
C ALA A 95 8.90 -21.50 -11.91
N CYS A 96 7.85 -21.54 -11.08
CA CYS A 96 7.97 -21.21 -9.66
C CYS A 96 8.89 -22.19 -8.92
N GLY A 97 8.86 -23.48 -9.28
CA GLY A 97 9.77 -24.49 -8.76
C GLY A 97 11.23 -24.19 -9.11
N CYS A 98 11.49 -23.83 -10.36
CA CYS A 98 12.83 -23.43 -10.84
C CYS A 98 13.37 -22.23 -10.06
N VAL A 99 12.57 -21.17 -9.90
CA VAL A 99 12.98 -19.96 -9.13
C VAL A 99 13.29 -20.32 -7.68
N ARG A 100 12.44 -21.13 -7.04
CA ARG A 100 12.67 -21.57 -5.65
C ARG A 100 13.94 -22.39 -5.53
N PHE A 101 14.19 -23.28 -6.46
CA PHE A 101 15.41 -24.10 -6.50
C PHE A 101 16.66 -23.22 -6.61
N VAL A 102 16.68 -22.30 -7.59
CA VAL A 102 17.83 -21.39 -7.81
C VAL A 102 18.09 -20.53 -6.58
N TYR A 103 17.03 -19.96 -5.98
CA TYR A 103 17.14 -19.20 -4.74
C TYR A 103 17.76 -20.03 -3.61
N ASN A 104 17.27 -21.26 -3.40
CA ASN A 104 17.73 -22.14 -2.34
C ASN A 104 19.17 -22.60 -2.58
N LYS A 105 19.48 -23.04 -3.80
CA LYS A 105 20.86 -23.46 -4.17
C LYS A 105 21.85 -22.30 -4.06
N GLY A 106 21.43 -21.07 -4.43
CA GLY A 106 22.24 -19.86 -4.25
C GLY A 106 22.47 -19.50 -2.78
N LEU A 107 21.46 -19.68 -1.94
CA LEU A 107 21.61 -19.49 -0.49
C LEU A 107 22.54 -20.52 0.14
N ASP A 108 22.43 -21.77 -0.28
CA ASP A 108 23.26 -22.87 0.17
C ASP A 108 24.72 -22.65 -0.23
N TRP A 109 24.97 -22.41 -1.52
CA TRP A 109 26.29 -22.07 -2.02
C TRP A 109 26.92 -20.87 -1.27
N ASN A 110 26.14 -19.84 -0.96
CA ASN A 110 26.66 -18.72 -0.18
C ASN A 110 27.05 -19.10 1.25
N LYS A 111 26.33 -20.07 1.88
CA LYS A 111 26.72 -20.59 3.20
C LYS A 111 28.02 -21.35 3.12
N GLU A 112 28.17 -22.27 2.17
CA GLU A 112 29.38 -23.05 1.95
C GLU A 112 30.60 -22.15 1.69
N GLN A 113 30.45 -21.10 0.85
CA GLN A 113 31.54 -20.15 0.62
C GLN A 113 31.93 -19.39 1.90
N ARG A 114 30.98 -19.07 2.74
CA ARG A 114 31.23 -18.37 4.02
C ARG A 114 31.82 -19.28 5.11
N GLU A 115 31.57 -20.57 5.05
CA GLU A 115 32.23 -21.56 5.91
C GLU A 115 33.71 -21.72 5.54
N LYS A 116 34.05 -21.64 4.24
CA LYS A 116 35.43 -21.67 3.75
C LYS A 116 36.16 -20.34 3.99
N ASP A 117 35.48 -19.23 3.80
CA ASP A 117 36.00 -17.88 3.97
C ASP A 117 34.95 -16.97 4.63
N GLN A 118 35.14 -16.67 5.91
CA GLN A 118 34.21 -15.82 6.68
C GLN A 118 34.09 -14.38 6.14
N THR A 119 35.09 -13.92 5.38
CA THR A 119 35.12 -12.61 4.73
C THR A 119 34.35 -12.59 3.42
N PHE A 120 33.99 -13.75 2.88
CA PHE A 120 33.30 -13.89 1.60
C PHE A 120 32.01 -13.08 1.56
N ARG A 121 31.87 -12.28 0.50
CA ARG A 121 30.67 -11.51 0.22
C ARG A 121 30.11 -11.89 -1.15
N VAL A 122 28.91 -12.42 -1.13
CA VAL A 122 28.15 -12.71 -2.34
C VAL A 122 27.67 -11.41 -2.99
N ASN A 123 27.70 -11.38 -4.33
CA ASN A 123 27.09 -10.33 -5.13
C ASN A 123 26.26 -10.93 -6.26
N TYR A 124 25.42 -10.11 -6.89
CA TYR A 124 24.51 -10.56 -7.93
C TYR A 124 25.21 -11.16 -9.15
N PRO A 125 26.29 -10.55 -9.71
CA PRO A 125 27.05 -11.16 -10.81
C PRO A 125 27.60 -12.55 -10.48
N LYS A 126 28.22 -12.76 -9.31
CA LYS A 126 28.74 -14.07 -8.89
C LYS A 126 27.63 -15.13 -8.87
N LEU A 127 26.43 -14.80 -8.34
CA LEU A 127 25.30 -15.74 -8.35
C LEU A 127 24.83 -16.05 -9.78
N CYS A 128 24.75 -15.04 -10.64
CA CYS A 128 24.32 -15.26 -12.02
C CYS A 128 25.31 -16.10 -12.84
N ALA A 129 26.60 -16.01 -12.53
CA ALA A 129 27.66 -16.81 -13.17
C ALA A 129 27.53 -18.33 -12.90
N LEU A 130 26.83 -18.73 -11.83
CA LEU A 130 26.55 -20.14 -11.53
C LEU A 130 25.40 -20.74 -12.37
N LEU A 131 24.55 -19.90 -12.97
CA LEU A 131 23.37 -20.40 -13.68
C LEU A 131 23.69 -21.28 -14.91
N PRO A 132 24.71 -21.00 -15.75
CA PRO A 132 25.09 -21.88 -16.85
C PRO A 132 25.51 -23.26 -16.38
N GLU A 133 26.29 -23.35 -15.31
CA GLU A 133 26.73 -24.61 -14.71
C GLU A 133 25.53 -25.38 -14.16
N TRP A 134 24.68 -24.74 -13.37
CA TRP A 134 23.48 -25.38 -12.84
C TRP A 134 22.48 -25.83 -13.90
N LYS A 135 22.45 -25.18 -15.06
CA LYS A 135 21.63 -25.65 -16.20
C LYS A 135 22.20 -26.89 -16.87
N ARG A 136 23.52 -27.08 -16.84
CA ARG A 136 24.20 -28.32 -17.30
C ARG A 136 23.93 -29.47 -16.32
N GLU A 137 24.07 -29.19 -15.03
CA GLU A 137 23.80 -30.13 -13.94
C GLU A 137 22.30 -30.52 -13.85
N PHE A 138 21.40 -29.51 -14.05
CA PHE A 138 19.93 -29.67 -13.98
C PHE A 138 19.27 -29.20 -15.28
N PRO A 139 19.19 -30.05 -16.33
CA PRO A 139 18.68 -29.63 -17.64
C PRO A 139 17.25 -29.07 -17.62
N TRP A 140 16.41 -29.51 -16.67
CA TRP A 140 15.06 -29.00 -16.49
C TRP A 140 14.98 -27.49 -16.14
N LEU A 141 16.07 -26.86 -15.65
CA LEU A 141 16.16 -25.42 -15.50
C LEU A 141 16.10 -24.69 -16.86
N GLY A 142 16.45 -25.35 -17.94
CA GLY A 142 16.33 -24.85 -19.31
C GLY A 142 14.88 -24.64 -19.76
N GLU A 143 13.90 -25.31 -19.15
CA GLU A 143 12.48 -25.10 -19.39
C GLU A 143 12.02 -23.69 -18.94
N CYS A 144 12.70 -23.12 -17.94
CA CYS A 144 12.40 -21.80 -17.43
C CYS A 144 13.18 -20.72 -18.18
N HIS A 145 12.53 -19.56 -18.40
CA HIS A 145 13.19 -18.41 -19.02
C HIS A 145 14.34 -17.90 -18.13
N SER A 146 15.52 -17.69 -18.72
CA SER A 146 16.75 -17.35 -17.99
C SER A 146 16.62 -16.13 -17.09
N GLN A 147 15.96 -15.08 -17.57
CA GLN A 147 15.75 -13.87 -16.78
C GLN A 147 14.87 -14.09 -15.56
N VAL A 148 13.93 -15.04 -15.61
CA VAL A 148 13.10 -15.42 -14.45
C VAL A 148 13.97 -16.07 -13.37
N LEU A 149 14.95 -16.91 -13.75
CA LEU A 149 15.93 -17.48 -12.83
C LEU A 149 16.83 -16.40 -12.22
N GLN A 150 17.31 -15.45 -13.04
CA GLN A 150 18.08 -14.30 -12.59
C GLN A 150 17.30 -13.42 -11.58
N GLN A 151 15.98 -13.28 -11.76
CA GLN A 151 15.17 -12.58 -10.76
C GLN A 151 15.12 -13.31 -9.41
N GLY A 152 15.12 -14.65 -9.40
CA GLY A 152 15.27 -15.43 -8.17
C GLY A 152 16.58 -15.14 -7.44
N MET A 153 17.70 -15.01 -8.19
CA MET A 153 18.99 -14.58 -7.63
C MET A 153 18.94 -13.15 -7.08
N LYS A 154 18.28 -12.24 -7.81
CA LYS A 154 18.09 -10.86 -7.36
C LYS A 154 17.27 -10.77 -6.08
N ASP A 155 16.26 -11.63 -5.93
CA ASP A 155 15.46 -11.71 -4.71
C ASP A 155 16.28 -12.21 -3.51
N LEU A 156 17.18 -13.19 -3.73
CA LEU A 156 18.16 -13.63 -2.72
C LEU A 156 19.07 -12.47 -2.30
N MET A 157 19.64 -11.75 -3.28
CA MET A 157 20.50 -10.60 -2.98
C MET A 157 19.77 -9.51 -2.20
N THR A 158 18.51 -9.22 -2.56
CA THR A 158 17.68 -8.26 -1.83
C THR A 158 17.44 -8.72 -0.38
N ALA A 159 17.21 -10.03 -0.16
CA ALA A 159 17.06 -10.60 1.17
C ALA A 159 18.35 -10.48 2.00
N MET A 160 19.51 -10.73 1.37
CA MET A 160 20.83 -10.55 2.00
C MET A 160 21.10 -9.09 2.38
N VAL A 161 20.87 -8.15 1.47
CA VAL A 161 20.99 -6.70 1.76
C VAL A 161 20.09 -6.29 2.92
N ASN A 162 18.84 -6.74 2.95
CA ASN A 162 17.92 -6.46 4.04
C ASN A 162 18.40 -7.01 5.39
N PHE A 163 19.06 -8.17 5.39
CA PHE A 163 19.69 -8.74 6.58
C PHE A 163 20.86 -7.88 7.07
N PHE A 164 21.81 -7.56 6.19
CA PHE A 164 22.98 -6.76 6.56
C PHE A 164 22.63 -5.34 7.02
N GLU A 165 21.55 -4.76 6.49
CA GLU A 165 21.05 -3.46 6.92
C GLU A 165 20.14 -3.56 8.19
N GLY A 166 19.97 -4.73 8.79
CA GLY A 166 19.17 -4.95 9.99
C GLY A 166 17.66 -4.83 9.78
N ARG A 167 17.19 -4.79 8.51
CA ARG A 167 15.76 -4.70 8.17
C ARG A 167 15.03 -6.03 8.30
N ALA A 168 15.76 -7.15 8.13
CA ALA A 168 15.21 -8.51 8.18
C ALA A 168 16.17 -9.48 8.89
N LYS A 169 15.64 -10.66 9.25
CA LYS A 169 16.48 -11.79 9.71
C LYS A 169 17.22 -12.41 8.52
N PHE A 170 18.23 -13.27 8.81
CA PHE A 170 18.95 -14.01 7.80
C PHE A 170 17.99 -14.78 6.86
N PRO A 171 18.25 -14.79 5.55
CA PRO A 171 17.41 -15.50 4.58
C PRO A 171 17.26 -16.98 4.92
N ARG A 172 16.07 -17.52 4.70
CA ARG A 172 15.77 -18.95 4.90
C ARG A 172 15.45 -19.61 3.58
N PHE A 173 15.59 -20.93 3.53
CA PHE A 173 15.16 -21.73 2.38
C PHE A 173 13.66 -21.59 2.13
N HIS A 174 13.27 -21.36 0.88
CA HIS A 174 11.90 -21.31 0.45
C HIS A 174 11.30 -22.74 0.38
N LYS A 175 10.09 -22.88 0.93
CA LYS A 175 9.36 -24.17 0.97
C LYS A 175 8.12 -24.11 0.08
N LYS A 176 7.90 -25.16 -0.73
CA LYS A 176 6.68 -25.33 -1.54
C LYS A 176 5.44 -25.27 -0.62
N PHE A 177 4.40 -24.55 -1.05
CA PHE A 177 3.13 -24.33 -0.33
C PHE A 177 3.21 -23.51 0.97
N LYS A 178 4.39 -23.11 1.44
CA LYS A 178 4.54 -22.21 2.60
C LYS A 178 4.90 -20.80 2.18
N ASP A 179 5.70 -20.66 1.15
CA ASP A 179 6.11 -19.38 0.60
C ASP A 179 5.30 -19.04 -0.64
N GLU A 180 5.14 -17.76 -0.95
CA GLU A 180 4.40 -17.31 -2.13
C GLU A 180 5.12 -17.72 -3.41
N ASP A 181 4.42 -18.45 -4.28
CA ASP A 181 4.88 -18.76 -5.62
C ASP A 181 4.73 -17.53 -6.51
N SER A 182 5.82 -16.88 -6.88
CA SER A 182 5.85 -15.75 -7.82
C SER A 182 7.02 -15.86 -8.79
N ILE A 183 6.80 -15.40 -10.02
CA ILE A 183 7.81 -15.32 -11.06
C ILE A 183 7.73 -13.95 -11.73
N ARG A 184 8.89 -13.33 -11.99
CA ARG A 184 8.97 -12.00 -12.57
C ARG A 184 9.63 -12.03 -13.93
N PHE A 185 8.98 -11.38 -14.90
CA PHE A 185 9.47 -11.16 -16.25
C PHE A 185 9.82 -9.67 -16.41
N PRO A 186 11.11 -9.30 -16.40
CA PRO A 186 11.52 -7.91 -16.57
C PRO A 186 11.35 -7.43 -18.01
N GLN A 187 11.41 -8.34 -18.99
CA GLN A 187 11.25 -8.07 -20.42
C GLN A 187 10.81 -9.32 -21.20
N GLY A 188 10.59 -9.20 -22.50
CA GLY A 188 10.18 -10.30 -23.38
C GLY A 188 8.69 -10.66 -23.29
N PHE A 189 7.91 -10.05 -22.42
CA PHE A 189 6.46 -10.21 -22.36
C PHE A 189 5.77 -9.25 -23.34
N LYS A 190 4.55 -9.61 -23.77
CA LYS A 190 3.67 -8.76 -24.58
C LYS A 190 2.28 -8.73 -23.97
N VAL A 191 1.58 -7.61 -24.08
CA VAL A 191 0.20 -7.45 -23.59
C VAL A 191 -0.68 -7.07 -24.75
N ASP A 192 -1.71 -7.88 -25.01
CA ASP A 192 -2.78 -7.59 -25.96
C ASP A 192 -4.05 -7.26 -25.18
N GLU A 193 -4.37 -5.97 -25.10
CA GLU A 193 -5.55 -5.51 -24.37
C GLU A 193 -6.84 -5.79 -25.13
N ALA A 194 -6.82 -5.84 -26.46
CA ALA A 194 -7.99 -6.13 -27.27
C ALA A 194 -8.46 -7.57 -27.04
N ARG A 195 -7.54 -8.52 -27.15
CA ARG A 195 -7.79 -9.94 -26.89
C ARG A 195 -7.81 -10.31 -25.41
N ARG A 196 -7.41 -9.39 -24.52
CA ARG A 196 -7.27 -9.61 -23.07
C ARG A 196 -6.31 -10.75 -22.76
N GLN A 197 -5.18 -10.77 -23.45
CA GLN A 197 -4.15 -11.81 -23.34
C GLN A 197 -2.79 -11.18 -23.01
N ILE A 198 -1.95 -11.99 -22.35
CA ILE A 198 -0.56 -11.67 -22.06
C ILE A 198 0.32 -12.81 -22.55
N TYR A 199 1.38 -12.47 -23.27
CA TYR A 199 2.42 -13.43 -23.68
C TYR A 199 3.54 -13.43 -22.63
N LEU A 200 3.94 -14.62 -22.21
CA LEU A 200 5.07 -14.84 -21.30
C LEU A 200 6.08 -15.78 -21.97
N PRO A 201 7.37 -15.42 -22.02
CA PRO A 201 8.40 -16.26 -22.59
C PRO A 201 8.43 -17.68 -22.00
N LYS A 202 8.56 -18.69 -22.83
CA LYS A 202 8.52 -20.12 -22.47
C LYS A 202 7.18 -20.65 -21.93
N ILE A 203 6.17 -19.79 -21.80
CA ILE A 203 4.84 -20.17 -21.30
C ILE A 203 3.77 -19.99 -22.37
N GLY A 204 3.88 -18.91 -23.18
CA GLY A 204 2.93 -18.61 -24.24
C GLY A 204 1.87 -17.57 -23.84
N TRP A 205 0.78 -17.53 -24.61
CA TRP A 205 -0.31 -16.60 -24.41
C TRP A 205 -1.29 -17.07 -23.32
N LEU A 206 -1.66 -16.17 -22.41
CA LEU A 206 -2.60 -16.41 -21.33
C LEU A 206 -3.70 -15.36 -21.31
N GLY A 207 -4.95 -15.80 -21.20
CA GLY A 207 -6.07 -14.90 -20.97
C GLY A 207 -6.08 -14.33 -19.54
N TYR A 208 -6.51 -13.09 -19.39
CA TYR A 208 -6.73 -12.47 -18.08
C TYR A 208 -8.10 -11.77 -17.99
N ARG A 209 -8.60 -11.58 -16.77
CA ARG A 209 -9.84 -10.82 -16.53
C ARG A 209 -9.50 -9.34 -16.43
N ARG A 210 -9.78 -8.59 -17.51
CA ARG A 210 -9.58 -7.15 -17.54
C ARG A 210 -10.69 -6.45 -16.77
N SER A 211 -10.36 -5.76 -15.68
CA SER A 211 -11.26 -4.90 -14.91
C SER A 211 -11.08 -3.42 -15.20
N ARG A 212 -9.98 -3.04 -15.84
CA ARG A 212 -9.61 -1.67 -16.20
C ARG A 212 -8.54 -1.65 -17.29
N PHE A 213 -8.40 -0.53 -17.97
CA PHE A 213 -7.34 -0.33 -18.96
C PHE A 213 -5.96 -0.15 -18.29
N ILE A 214 -4.92 -0.55 -19.00
CA ILE A 214 -3.52 -0.42 -18.57
C ILE A 214 -2.96 0.84 -19.19
N ASN A 215 -2.58 1.81 -18.36
CA ASN A 215 -2.04 3.08 -18.81
C ASN A 215 -0.55 3.19 -18.45
N GLY A 216 0.25 3.69 -19.38
CA GLY A 216 1.68 3.93 -19.21
C GLY A 216 2.57 2.91 -19.91
N LYS A 217 3.88 3.17 -19.91
CA LYS A 217 4.91 2.30 -20.49
C LYS A 217 5.06 1.03 -19.66
N LEU A 218 4.93 -0.13 -20.28
CA LEU A 218 5.09 -1.41 -19.61
C LEU A 218 6.55 -1.60 -19.16
N ARG A 219 6.78 -1.97 -17.89
CA ARG A 219 8.13 -2.14 -17.30
C ARG A 219 8.44 -3.57 -16.94
N SER A 220 7.54 -4.26 -16.29
CA SER A 220 7.72 -5.67 -15.90
C SER A 220 6.39 -6.34 -15.61
N VAL A 221 6.40 -7.65 -15.65
CA VAL A 221 5.26 -8.48 -15.28
C VAL A 221 5.66 -9.44 -14.20
N THR A 222 4.82 -9.55 -13.16
CA THR A 222 4.98 -10.56 -12.09
C THR A 222 3.74 -11.44 -12.09
N VAL A 223 3.92 -12.74 -12.26
CA VAL A 223 2.86 -13.73 -12.09
C VAL A 223 2.97 -14.32 -10.69
N MET A 224 1.85 -14.41 -9.99
CA MET A 224 1.79 -14.89 -8.61
C MET A 224 0.63 -15.89 -8.42
N ARG A 225 0.87 -16.90 -7.62
CA ARG A 225 -0.15 -17.86 -7.21
C ARG A 225 -0.79 -17.41 -5.92
N LYS A 226 -2.12 -17.25 -5.92
CA LYS A 226 -2.91 -17.02 -4.71
C LYS A 226 -3.80 -18.22 -4.40
N ALA A 227 -4.46 -18.21 -3.26
CA ALA A 227 -5.30 -19.32 -2.84
C ALA A 227 -6.41 -19.67 -3.85
N ASP A 228 -6.98 -18.68 -4.55
CA ASP A 228 -8.07 -18.84 -5.51
C ASP A 228 -7.63 -18.87 -6.98
N GLY A 229 -6.34 -18.95 -7.26
CA GLY A 229 -5.80 -19.04 -8.62
C GLY A 229 -4.59 -18.17 -8.90
N TRP A 230 -4.30 -18.00 -10.20
CA TRP A 230 -3.16 -17.25 -10.69
C TRP A 230 -3.53 -15.79 -10.98
N TYR A 231 -2.60 -14.91 -10.71
CA TYR A 231 -2.73 -13.47 -10.92
C TYR A 231 -1.52 -12.93 -11.66
N VAL A 232 -1.72 -11.89 -12.42
CA VAL A 232 -0.66 -11.13 -13.06
C VAL A 232 -0.66 -9.70 -12.53
N SER A 233 0.49 -9.20 -12.16
CA SER A 233 0.74 -7.80 -11.82
C SER A 233 1.60 -7.19 -12.92
N ILE A 234 1.06 -6.23 -13.63
CA ILE A 234 1.72 -5.51 -14.74
C ILE A 234 2.17 -4.17 -14.20
N LEU A 235 3.47 -3.96 -14.10
CA LEU A 235 4.06 -2.70 -13.67
C LEU A 235 4.18 -1.77 -14.88
N THR A 236 3.62 -0.58 -14.73
CA THR A 236 3.75 0.49 -15.72
C THR A 236 4.44 1.71 -15.13
N GLU A 237 5.01 2.50 -15.98
CA GLU A 237 5.63 3.77 -15.71
C GLU A 237 4.98 4.85 -16.56
N ARG A 238 4.76 5.99 -15.98
CA ARG A 238 4.16 7.15 -16.62
C ARG A 238 4.81 8.42 -16.10
N GLU A 239 5.14 9.31 -16.96
CA GLU A 239 5.47 10.67 -16.60
C GLU A 239 4.17 11.45 -16.38
N ILE A 240 4.06 12.11 -15.25
CA ILE A 240 2.92 12.94 -14.88
C ILE A 240 3.41 14.26 -14.31
N GLU A 241 2.63 15.28 -14.45
CA GLU A 241 2.82 16.50 -13.69
C GLU A 241 2.63 16.25 -12.20
N ALA A 242 3.33 17.00 -11.35
CA ALA A 242 3.14 16.87 -9.91
C ALA A 242 1.69 17.24 -9.56
N PRO A 243 0.91 16.29 -9.01
CA PRO A 243 -0.50 16.52 -8.78
C PRO A 243 -0.69 17.57 -7.68
N VAL A 244 -1.66 18.48 -7.89
CA VAL A 244 -2.16 19.40 -6.87
C VAL A 244 -3.50 18.87 -6.39
N HIS A 245 -3.69 18.80 -5.07
CA HIS A 245 -4.91 18.23 -4.53
C HIS A 245 -6.12 19.14 -4.80
N PRO A 246 -7.24 18.61 -5.38
CA PRO A 246 -8.40 19.43 -5.77
C PRO A 246 -9.12 20.08 -4.58
N LYS A 247 -8.84 19.65 -3.35
CA LYS A 247 -9.38 20.19 -2.10
C LYS A 247 -8.28 20.81 -1.24
N ALA A 248 -7.38 21.59 -1.87
CA ALA A 248 -6.33 22.32 -1.16
C ALA A 248 -6.90 23.08 0.05
N GLY A 249 -6.16 23.10 1.16
CA GLY A 249 -6.58 23.74 2.40
C GLY A 249 -7.54 22.93 3.28
N ARG A 250 -8.17 21.82 2.80
CA ARG A 250 -9.00 20.98 3.65
C ARG A 250 -8.17 19.98 4.42
N GLU A 251 -8.16 20.12 5.73
CA GLU A 251 -7.43 19.27 6.66
C GLU A 251 -8.38 18.44 7.51
N ILE A 252 -7.96 17.25 7.94
CA ILE A 252 -8.76 16.34 8.75
C ILE A 252 -7.90 15.57 9.75
N GLY A 253 -8.41 15.41 10.99
CA GLY A 253 -7.87 14.47 11.98
C GLY A 253 -8.59 13.13 11.90
N LEU A 254 -7.82 12.04 12.05
CA LEU A 254 -8.31 10.67 12.01
C LEU A 254 -7.88 9.93 13.27
N ASP A 255 -8.85 9.48 14.05
CA ASP A 255 -8.68 8.53 15.15
C ASP A 255 -9.04 7.11 14.69
N ALA A 256 -8.13 6.14 14.91
CA ALA A 256 -8.29 4.75 14.50
C ALA A 256 -8.66 3.87 15.72
N GLY A 257 -9.85 3.29 15.71
CA GLY A 257 -10.37 2.52 16.84
C GLY A 257 -10.76 1.08 16.51
N VAL A 258 -10.98 0.27 17.55
CA VAL A 258 -11.39 -1.14 17.40
C VAL A 258 -12.91 -1.27 17.20
N LYS A 259 -13.72 -0.49 17.92
CA LYS A 259 -15.19 -0.48 17.78
C LYS A 259 -15.65 0.29 16.56
N LYS A 260 -14.87 1.26 16.12
CA LYS A 260 -15.06 2.05 14.91
C LYS A 260 -13.74 2.03 14.16
N THR A 261 -13.74 1.68 12.89
CA THR A 261 -12.48 1.58 12.11
C THR A 261 -11.76 2.93 12.08
N ALA A 262 -12.50 4.01 11.93
CA ALA A 262 -11.98 5.37 12.02
C ALA A 262 -13.09 6.36 12.40
N ALA A 263 -12.74 7.38 13.19
CA ALA A 263 -13.55 8.58 13.42
C ALA A 263 -12.79 9.81 12.90
N LEU A 264 -13.48 10.71 12.25
CA LEU A 264 -12.91 11.93 11.71
C LEU A 264 -13.29 13.14 12.57
N SER A 265 -12.46 14.18 12.56
CA SER A 265 -12.69 15.42 13.30
C SER A 265 -13.93 16.19 12.86
N ASN A 266 -14.47 15.93 11.66
CA ASN A 266 -15.73 16.48 11.19
C ASN A 266 -16.97 15.70 11.66
N GLY A 267 -16.83 14.72 12.57
CA GLY A 267 -17.90 13.90 13.10
C GLY A 267 -18.24 12.64 12.29
N LYS A 268 -17.65 12.46 11.09
CA LYS A 268 -17.90 11.26 10.29
C LYS A 268 -17.24 10.03 10.92
N ILE A 269 -18.00 8.94 11.03
CA ILE A 269 -17.55 7.68 11.64
C ILE A 269 -17.66 6.56 10.61
N TYR A 270 -16.63 5.72 10.54
CA TYR A 270 -16.59 4.50 9.72
C TYR A 270 -16.66 3.28 10.62
N LEU A 271 -17.67 2.45 10.39
CA LEU A 271 -17.88 1.22 11.14
C LEU A 271 -16.97 0.10 10.60
N PRO A 272 -16.58 -0.88 11.44
CA PRO A 272 -15.80 -2.02 11.00
C PRO A 272 -16.62 -2.95 10.11
N VAL A 273 -15.94 -3.63 9.18
CA VAL A 273 -16.55 -4.69 8.37
C VAL A 273 -16.50 -6.04 9.08
N ASP A 274 -15.70 -6.17 10.15
CA ASP A 274 -15.52 -7.39 10.97
C ASP A 274 -15.33 -8.66 10.14
N ALA A 275 -14.53 -8.56 9.07
CA ALA A 275 -14.41 -9.62 8.06
C ALA A 275 -13.92 -10.95 8.64
N PHE A 276 -12.99 -10.90 9.59
CA PHE A 276 -12.52 -12.11 10.28
C PHE A 276 -13.55 -12.59 11.32
N ARG A 277 -14.12 -11.66 12.11
CA ARG A 277 -15.07 -11.98 13.16
C ARG A 277 -16.30 -12.68 12.61
N SER A 278 -16.88 -12.19 11.51
CA SER A 278 -18.04 -12.80 10.84
C SER A 278 -17.75 -14.20 10.27
N SER A 279 -16.50 -14.47 9.91
CA SER A 279 -16.08 -15.77 9.34
C SER A 279 -15.46 -16.74 10.36
N LYS A 280 -15.29 -16.31 11.63
CA LYS A 280 -14.53 -17.03 12.66
C LYS A 280 -15.07 -18.45 12.90
N ASP A 281 -16.37 -18.61 13.05
CA ASP A 281 -16.99 -19.91 13.36
C ASP A 281 -16.92 -20.86 12.17
N LYS A 282 -17.14 -20.36 10.95
CA LYS A 282 -16.95 -21.12 9.71
C LYS A 282 -15.50 -21.59 9.60
N LEU A 283 -14.53 -20.72 9.85
CA LEU A 283 -13.11 -21.05 9.83
C LEU A 283 -12.76 -22.11 10.87
N ALA A 284 -13.23 -21.94 12.11
CA ALA A 284 -13.00 -22.91 13.20
C ALA A 284 -13.60 -24.29 12.87
N LYS A 285 -14.81 -24.34 12.29
CA LYS A 285 -15.43 -25.60 11.84
C LYS A 285 -14.58 -26.29 10.76
N MET A 286 -14.10 -25.52 9.77
CA MET A 286 -13.25 -26.04 8.69
C MET A 286 -11.90 -26.53 9.20
N GLN A 287 -11.28 -25.86 10.18
CA GLN A 287 -10.02 -26.24 10.80
C GLN A 287 -10.18 -27.52 11.67
N ARG A 288 -11.27 -27.63 12.46
CA ARG A 288 -11.57 -28.84 13.19
C ARG A 288 -11.76 -30.05 12.26
N ARG A 289 -12.44 -29.86 11.12
CA ARG A 289 -12.57 -30.89 10.09
C ARG A 289 -11.21 -31.30 9.53
N LEU A 290 -10.32 -30.32 9.19
CA LEU A 290 -8.98 -30.59 8.69
C LEU A 290 -8.16 -31.45 9.70
N LYS A 291 -8.25 -31.12 11.00
CA LYS A 291 -7.51 -31.82 12.06
C LYS A 291 -7.86 -33.30 12.17
N ARG A 292 -9.11 -33.71 11.77
CA ARG A 292 -9.57 -35.11 11.79
C ARG A 292 -9.22 -35.87 10.52
N MET A 293 -8.70 -35.22 9.48
CA MET A 293 -8.34 -35.87 8.22
C MET A 293 -6.93 -36.43 8.27
N VAL A 294 -6.66 -37.48 7.50
CA VAL A 294 -5.31 -38.03 7.33
C VAL A 294 -4.42 -36.94 6.67
N PRO A 295 -3.32 -36.51 7.33
CA PRO A 295 -2.41 -35.48 6.79
C PRO A 295 -1.91 -35.88 5.39
N HIS A 296 -1.79 -34.87 4.52
CA HIS A 296 -1.32 -35.02 3.13
C HIS A 296 -2.20 -35.85 2.18
N SER A 297 -3.32 -36.44 2.63
CA SER A 297 -4.29 -37.06 1.73
C SER A 297 -4.90 -36.01 0.77
N GLU A 298 -5.48 -36.49 -0.35
CA GLU A 298 -6.12 -35.57 -1.31
C GLU A 298 -7.31 -34.81 -0.69
N ASN A 299 -8.07 -35.45 0.21
CA ASN A 299 -9.15 -34.77 0.93
C ASN A 299 -8.62 -33.70 1.91
N TRP A 300 -7.52 -33.99 2.60
CA TRP A 300 -6.85 -33.04 3.46
C TRP A 300 -6.35 -31.83 2.66
N LYS A 301 -5.69 -32.07 1.50
CA LYS A 301 -5.23 -30.97 0.60
C LYS A 301 -6.40 -30.13 0.09
N LYS A 302 -7.51 -30.77 -0.33
CA LYS A 302 -8.73 -30.06 -0.75
C LYS A 302 -9.32 -29.22 0.38
N GLN A 303 -9.35 -29.73 1.62
CA GLN A 303 -9.85 -29.00 2.78
C GLN A 303 -8.91 -27.83 3.14
N GLN A 304 -7.59 -28.02 3.11
CA GLN A 304 -6.60 -26.97 3.30
C GLN A 304 -6.76 -25.84 2.27
N GLN A 305 -6.99 -26.20 1.00
CA GLN A 305 -7.25 -25.23 -0.06
C GLN A 305 -8.53 -24.41 0.21
N LYS A 306 -9.61 -25.04 0.68
CA LYS A 306 -10.85 -24.33 1.07
C LYS A 306 -10.61 -23.33 2.20
N ILE A 307 -9.81 -23.70 3.20
CA ILE A 307 -9.41 -22.80 4.29
C ILE A 307 -8.59 -21.63 3.76
N ALA A 308 -7.62 -21.87 2.87
CA ALA A 308 -6.80 -20.83 2.26
C ALA A 308 -7.65 -19.85 1.43
N VAL A 309 -8.65 -20.34 0.69
CA VAL A 309 -9.61 -19.52 -0.05
C VAL A 309 -10.42 -18.63 0.90
N LEU A 310 -10.93 -19.19 2.01
CA LEU A 310 -11.68 -18.42 3.00
C LEU A 310 -10.83 -17.31 3.63
N HIS A 311 -9.57 -17.60 3.98
CA HIS A 311 -8.65 -16.56 4.47
C HIS A 311 -8.43 -15.44 3.44
N LYS A 312 -8.33 -15.80 2.15
CA LYS A 312 -8.22 -14.82 1.08
C LYS A 312 -9.49 -13.96 0.95
N GLU A 313 -10.69 -14.57 1.01
CA GLU A 313 -11.96 -13.85 0.99
C GLU A 313 -12.05 -12.82 2.14
N ILE A 314 -11.69 -13.23 3.36
CA ILE A 314 -11.62 -12.34 4.52
C ILE A 314 -10.66 -11.16 4.27
N ALA A 315 -9.47 -11.45 3.74
CA ALA A 315 -8.48 -10.42 3.45
C ALA A 315 -8.94 -9.47 2.33
N ASP A 316 -9.58 -9.98 1.28
CA ASP A 316 -10.11 -9.20 0.16
C ASP A 316 -11.27 -8.30 0.62
N THR A 317 -12.20 -8.80 1.43
CA THR A 317 -13.32 -8.05 2.01
C THR A 317 -12.81 -6.88 2.87
N ARG A 318 -11.84 -7.15 3.76
CA ARG A 318 -11.20 -6.12 4.57
C ARG A 318 -10.52 -5.06 3.68
N ARG A 319 -9.75 -5.50 2.69
CA ARG A 319 -9.03 -4.61 1.79
C ARG A 319 -9.96 -3.73 0.96
N ASP A 320 -11.08 -4.26 0.46
CA ASP A 320 -12.08 -3.50 -0.28
C ASP A 320 -12.71 -2.42 0.59
N HIS A 321 -13.11 -2.77 1.82
CA HIS A 321 -13.64 -1.81 2.79
C HIS A 321 -12.64 -0.66 3.06
N LEU A 322 -11.38 -0.99 3.37
CA LEU A 322 -10.35 0.00 3.65
C LEU A 322 -9.99 0.84 2.41
N GLN A 323 -10.07 0.27 1.20
CA GLN A 323 -9.91 1.01 -0.05
C GLN A 323 -11.01 2.06 -0.25
N LYS A 324 -12.27 1.71 0.03
CA LYS A 324 -13.42 2.62 -0.06
C LYS A 324 -13.29 3.74 0.96
N LEU A 325 -12.95 3.40 2.21
CA LEU A 325 -12.71 4.36 3.29
C LEU A 325 -11.57 5.33 2.95
N ALA A 326 -10.40 4.82 2.54
CA ALA A 326 -9.27 5.65 2.16
C ALA A 326 -9.59 6.54 0.93
N ASN A 327 -10.36 6.04 -0.05
CA ASN A 327 -10.82 6.85 -1.18
C ASN A 327 -11.68 8.03 -0.74
N ASP A 328 -12.63 7.78 0.16
CA ASP A 328 -13.55 8.82 0.63
C ASP A 328 -12.79 9.90 1.40
N ILE A 329 -11.87 9.52 2.30
CA ILE A 329 -11.04 10.48 3.04
C ILE A 329 -10.17 11.30 2.10
N CYS A 330 -9.39 10.63 1.23
CA CYS A 330 -8.40 11.28 0.38
C CYS A 330 -9.01 12.14 -0.73
N LYS A 331 -10.23 11.86 -1.20
CA LYS A 331 -10.90 12.72 -2.19
C LYS A 331 -11.39 14.04 -1.61
N ASN A 332 -11.70 14.05 -0.32
CA ASN A 332 -12.35 15.18 0.34
C ASN A 332 -11.39 16.07 1.14
N HIS A 333 -10.16 15.62 1.40
CA HIS A 333 -9.20 16.35 2.24
C HIS A 333 -7.82 16.29 1.62
N ALA A 334 -7.11 17.42 1.62
CA ALA A 334 -5.74 17.54 1.11
C ALA A 334 -4.68 17.15 2.15
N VAL A 335 -5.02 17.23 3.44
CA VAL A 335 -4.12 16.89 4.55
C VAL A 335 -4.85 16.00 5.55
N VAL A 336 -4.20 14.88 5.90
CA VAL A 336 -4.70 13.94 6.91
C VAL A 336 -3.69 13.83 8.05
N TYR A 337 -4.16 14.11 9.27
CA TYR A 337 -3.40 13.86 10.50
C TYR A 337 -3.92 12.59 11.15
N ARG A 338 -3.04 11.65 11.48
CA ARG A 338 -3.35 10.39 12.14
C ARG A 338 -2.37 10.11 13.27
N GLU A 339 -2.73 9.28 14.21
CA GLU A 339 -1.79 8.84 15.25
C GLU A 339 -0.65 7.97 14.69
N ASP A 340 0.55 8.10 15.27
CA ASP A 340 1.71 7.21 15.02
C ASP A 340 1.60 5.94 15.87
N LEU A 341 0.65 5.07 15.52
CA LEU A 341 0.41 3.83 16.24
C LEU A 341 1.50 2.79 15.94
N LYS A 342 2.16 2.30 16.97
CA LYS A 342 3.12 1.19 16.88
C LYS A 342 2.40 -0.16 16.88
N ILE A 343 1.65 -0.47 15.81
CA ILE A 343 0.75 -1.62 15.71
C ILE A 343 1.47 -2.93 16.08
N LYS A 344 2.73 -3.10 15.67
CA LYS A 344 3.53 -4.30 15.98
C LYS A 344 3.71 -4.49 17.50
N ASN A 345 3.97 -3.41 18.21
CA ASN A 345 4.11 -3.45 19.68
C ASN A 345 2.74 -3.68 20.34
N MET A 346 1.69 -3.00 19.84
CA MET A 346 0.33 -3.15 20.35
C MET A 346 -0.19 -4.59 20.22
N THR A 347 0.23 -5.32 19.19
CA THR A 347 -0.19 -6.71 18.90
C THR A 347 0.84 -7.75 19.33
N ALA A 348 1.83 -7.39 20.11
CA ALA A 348 2.80 -8.32 20.69
C ALA A 348 2.11 -9.38 21.55
N SER A 349 2.67 -10.60 21.57
CA SER A 349 2.17 -11.70 22.40
C SER A 349 2.40 -11.40 23.90
N ALA A 350 1.45 -11.76 24.74
CA ALA A 350 1.58 -11.70 26.19
C ALA A 350 1.91 -13.06 26.83
N LYS A 351 2.41 -14.05 26.06
CA LYS A 351 2.67 -15.42 26.57
C LYS A 351 3.77 -15.45 27.63
N GLY A 352 4.70 -14.49 27.63
CA GLY A 352 5.90 -14.56 28.44
C GLY A 352 6.87 -15.65 27.98
N THR A 353 7.78 -16.02 28.87
CA THR A 353 8.73 -17.14 28.74
C THR A 353 8.24 -18.35 29.55
N LEU A 354 9.00 -19.42 29.57
CA LEU A 354 8.73 -20.57 30.46
C LEU A 354 9.01 -20.21 31.93
N GLU A 355 10.01 -19.34 32.17
CA GLU A 355 10.41 -18.90 33.50
C GLU A 355 9.48 -17.81 34.06
N GLU A 356 9.00 -16.93 33.19
CA GLU A 356 8.05 -15.86 33.53
C GLU A 356 6.81 -15.96 32.62
N PRO A 357 5.81 -16.79 32.96
CA PRO A 357 4.58 -16.93 32.20
C PRO A 357 3.78 -15.63 32.20
N GLY A 358 3.32 -15.24 31.02
CA GLY A 358 2.54 -14.01 30.86
C GLY A 358 1.13 -14.12 31.46
N THR A 359 0.63 -12.99 31.94
CA THR A 359 -0.74 -12.85 32.47
C THR A 359 -1.72 -12.39 31.39
N ASN A 360 -3.02 -12.66 31.60
CA ASN A 360 -4.10 -12.20 30.70
C ASN A 360 -3.92 -12.57 29.21
N VAL A 361 -3.21 -13.68 28.91
CA VAL A 361 -2.85 -14.12 27.55
C VAL A 361 -4.06 -14.25 26.64
N ARG A 362 -5.18 -14.80 27.15
CA ARG A 362 -6.41 -15.00 26.38
C ARG A 362 -7.07 -13.68 25.99
N GLN A 363 -7.18 -12.74 26.95
CA GLN A 363 -7.74 -11.39 26.74
C GLN A 363 -6.88 -10.62 25.74
N LYS A 364 -5.56 -10.65 25.93
CA LYS A 364 -4.62 -10.00 25.02
C LYS A 364 -4.68 -10.58 23.60
N SER A 365 -4.80 -11.90 23.46
CA SER A 365 -4.97 -12.55 22.17
C SER A 365 -6.26 -12.11 21.47
N GLY A 366 -7.36 -11.99 22.22
CA GLY A 366 -8.63 -11.46 21.72
C GLY A 366 -8.52 -10.02 21.22
N LEU A 367 -7.88 -9.16 22.00
CA LEU A 367 -7.61 -7.76 21.63
C LEU A 367 -6.70 -7.68 20.39
N ASN A 368 -5.64 -8.48 20.34
CA ASN A 368 -4.74 -8.53 19.17
C ASN A 368 -5.49 -8.94 17.91
N ALA A 369 -6.36 -9.95 17.99
CA ALA A 369 -7.19 -10.37 16.87
C ALA A 369 -8.13 -9.24 16.39
N ALA A 370 -8.75 -8.51 17.32
CA ALA A 370 -9.62 -7.39 17.02
C ALA A 370 -8.86 -6.23 16.36
N ILE A 371 -7.68 -5.85 16.87
CA ILE A 371 -6.81 -4.81 16.27
C ILE A 371 -6.39 -5.21 14.85
N LEU A 372 -5.96 -6.46 14.66
CA LEU A 372 -5.51 -6.95 13.35
C LEU A 372 -6.67 -7.06 12.35
N ASP A 373 -7.90 -7.31 12.81
CA ASP A 373 -9.07 -7.36 11.93
C ASP A 373 -9.45 -5.97 11.39
N GLN A 374 -9.18 -4.88 12.14
CA GLN A 374 -9.36 -3.52 11.64
C GLN A 374 -8.41 -3.15 10.49
N GLY A 375 -7.20 -3.73 10.47
CA GLY A 375 -6.24 -3.52 9.37
C GLY A 375 -5.68 -2.11 9.29
N TRP A 376 -5.46 -1.41 10.41
CA TRP A 376 -4.95 -0.02 10.44
C TRP A 376 -3.66 0.17 9.64
N GLY A 377 -2.74 -0.80 9.69
CA GLY A 377 -1.51 -0.73 8.89
C GLY A 377 -1.78 -0.70 7.37
N ILE A 378 -2.82 -1.42 6.92
CA ILE A 378 -3.27 -1.39 5.52
C ILE A 378 -3.90 -0.03 5.21
N LEU A 379 -4.77 0.47 6.10
CA LEU A 379 -5.43 1.77 5.94
C LEU A 379 -4.39 2.89 5.81
N PHE A 380 -3.42 2.96 6.73
CA PHE A 380 -2.39 3.99 6.72
C PHE A 380 -1.55 3.94 5.44
N GLY A 381 -1.14 2.74 5.00
CA GLY A 381 -0.45 2.60 3.72
C GLY A 381 -1.29 3.01 2.51
N LEU A 382 -2.61 2.79 2.55
CA LEU A 382 -3.53 3.24 1.50
C LEU A 382 -3.71 4.76 1.51
N LEU A 383 -3.80 5.40 2.68
CA LEU A 383 -3.84 6.86 2.81
C LEU A 383 -2.56 7.48 2.24
N ASP A 384 -1.38 7.00 2.67
CA ASP A 384 -0.09 7.49 2.17
C ASP A 384 0.01 7.36 0.65
N GLN A 385 -0.36 6.20 0.09
CA GLN A 385 -0.33 5.96 -1.35
C GLN A 385 -1.29 6.90 -2.11
N LYS A 386 -2.55 7.02 -1.65
CA LYS A 386 -3.57 7.80 -2.36
C LYS A 386 -3.34 9.30 -2.25
N MET A 387 -2.90 9.79 -1.09
CA MET A 387 -2.54 11.20 -0.91
C MET A 387 -1.37 11.57 -1.81
N LYS A 388 -0.33 10.74 -1.91
CA LYS A 388 0.74 10.92 -2.88
C LYS A 388 0.24 10.91 -4.34
N GLU A 389 -0.78 10.10 -4.63
CA GLU A 389 -1.42 10.06 -5.96
C GLU A 389 -2.22 11.33 -6.28
N LEU A 390 -2.79 11.99 -5.30
CA LEU A 390 -3.64 13.18 -5.43
C LEU A 390 -2.90 14.49 -5.16
N GLY A 391 -1.63 14.47 -4.74
CA GLY A 391 -0.88 15.67 -4.35
C GLY A 391 -1.23 16.19 -2.95
N GLY A 392 -1.73 15.31 -2.08
CA GLY A 392 -2.01 15.61 -0.69
C GLY A 392 -0.93 15.06 0.25
N GLU A 393 -1.10 15.27 1.55
CA GLU A 393 -0.14 14.93 2.59
C GLU A 393 -0.77 14.13 3.73
N VAL A 394 0.03 13.26 4.36
CA VAL A 394 -0.36 12.54 5.57
C VAL A 394 0.70 12.76 6.63
N PHE A 395 0.28 13.13 7.83
CA PHE A 395 1.16 13.34 8.97
C PHE A 395 0.83 12.38 10.11
N ALA A 396 1.87 11.79 10.71
CA ALA A 396 1.76 10.95 11.88
C ALA A 396 2.03 11.76 13.15
N VAL A 397 1.05 11.82 14.06
CA VAL A 397 1.08 12.63 15.28
C VAL A 397 1.33 11.73 16.49
N PRO A 398 2.12 12.15 17.48
CA PRO A 398 2.31 11.40 18.73
C PRO A 398 0.96 11.11 19.42
N PRO A 399 0.68 9.85 19.84
CA PRO A 399 -0.64 9.45 20.35
C PRO A 399 -0.88 9.81 21.84
N ALA A 400 0.11 10.33 22.55
CA ALA A 400 0.02 10.59 23.99
C ALA A 400 -1.13 11.57 24.30
N ASN A 401 -2.07 11.15 25.18
CA ASN A 401 -3.19 11.95 25.71
C ASN A 401 -4.20 12.52 24.67
N THR A 402 -4.15 12.13 23.41
CA THR A 402 -5.12 12.59 22.37
C THR A 402 -6.57 12.32 22.80
N SER A 403 -6.85 11.20 23.45
CA SER A 403 -8.17 10.79 23.93
C SER A 403 -8.59 11.36 25.30
N ARG A 404 -7.68 12.06 26.02
CA ARG A 404 -7.90 12.55 27.39
C ARG A 404 -7.86 14.07 27.50
N THR A 405 -7.39 14.76 26.48
CA THR A 405 -7.28 16.23 26.43
C THR A 405 -8.63 16.84 26.07
N CYS A 406 -9.07 17.82 26.86
CA CYS A 406 -10.27 18.59 26.54
C CYS A 406 -10.01 19.55 25.39
N PRO A 407 -10.85 19.55 24.31
CA PRO A 407 -10.66 20.48 23.19
C PRO A 407 -11.02 21.92 23.55
N LYS A 408 -11.74 22.18 24.65
CA LYS A 408 -12.17 23.54 25.06
C LYS A 408 -11.17 24.20 26.00
N CYS A 409 -10.73 23.50 27.06
CA CYS A 409 -9.88 24.08 28.11
C CYS A 409 -8.51 23.43 28.22
N GLU A 410 -8.17 22.53 27.32
CA GLU A 410 -6.89 21.80 27.19
C GLU A 410 -6.51 20.95 28.43
N ASP A 411 -7.41 20.83 29.42
CA ASP A 411 -7.21 19.99 30.58
C ASP A 411 -6.96 18.53 30.17
N VAL A 412 -5.95 17.90 30.78
CA VAL A 412 -5.54 16.52 30.48
C VAL A 412 -5.79 15.64 31.70
N SER A 413 -6.90 14.91 31.70
CA SER A 413 -7.25 14.03 32.82
C SER A 413 -7.77 12.67 32.34
N PRO A 414 -7.35 11.56 33.01
CA PRO A 414 -7.98 10.24 32.78
C PRO A 414 -9.50 10.27 33.03
N LEU A 415 -9.97 11.13 33.95
CA LEU A 415 -11.36 11.27 34.31
C LEU A 415 -12.22 11.97 33.27
N ASN A 416 -11.62 12.62 32.28
CA ASN A 416 -12.34 13.20 31.13
C ASN A 416 -12.92 12.13 30.20
N ARG A 417 -12.43 10.89 30.26
CA ARG A 417 -12.93 9.75 29.45
C ARG A 417 -13.19 8.53 30.34
N LEU A 418 -14.30 8.55 31.06
CA LEU A 418 -14.73 7.44 31.90
C LEU A 418 -15.26 6.26 31.08
N THR A 419 -15.88 6.52 29.95
CA THR A 419 -16.40 5.52 29.02
C THR A 419 -15.73 5.59 27.68
N GLN A 420 -15.85 4.53 26.88
CA GLN A 420 -15.28 4.50 25.53
C GLN A 420 -16.02 5.42 24.54
N ALA A 421 -17.29 5.75 24.82
CA ALA A 421 -18.13 6.50 23.88
C ALA A 421 -18.29 7.97 24.24
N ARG A 422 -18.27 8.32 25.52
CA ARG A 422 -18.58 9.68 26.01
C ARG A 422 -17.33 10.31 26.60
N PHE A 423 -17.03 11.51 26.17
CA PHE A 423 -16.07 12.42 26.74
C PHE A 423 -16.82 13.47 27.57
N CYS A 424 -16.38 13.73 28.80
CA CYS A 424 -16.93 14.78 29.65
C CYS A 424 -15.77 15.38 30.46
N CYS A 425 -15.45 16.64 30.18
CA CYS A 425 -14.38 17.35 30.88
C CYS A 425 -14.78 17.67 32.30
N ARG A 426 -13.97 17.24 33.27
CA ARG A 426 -14.23 17.52 34.71
C ARG A 426 -13.98 18.97 35.09
N LYS A 427 -13.15 19.70 34.33
CA LYS A 427 -12.81 21.08 34.61
C LYS A 427 -13.83 22.09 34.04
N CYS A 428 -14.25 21.91 32.77
CA CYS A 428 -15.09 22.90 32.09
C CYS A 428 -16.47 22.39 31.65
N GLY A 429 -16.82 21.13 31.95
CA GLY A 429 -18.10 20.53 31.62
C GLY A 429 -18.32 20.23 30.13
N PHE A 430 -17.29 20.39 29.26
CA PHE A 430 -17.43 20.09 27.84
C PHE A 430 -17.75 18.61 27.61
N GLU A 431 -18.79 18.32 26.84
CA GLU A 431 -19.21 16.96 26.50
C GLU A 431 -19.16 16.71 24.97
N GLY A 432 -18.93 15.45 24.60
CA GLY A 432 -18.92 15.02 23.20
C GLY A 432 -18.66 13.54 22.99
N ASN A 433 -18.72 13.11 21.75
CA ASN A 433 -18.32 11.77 21.38
C ASN A 433 -16.81 11.62 21.51
N ALA A 434 -16.35 10.66 22.32
CA ALA A 434 -14.93 10.51 22.70
C ALA A 434 -14.00 10.29 21.49
N ASP A 435 -14.45 9.57 20.44
CA ASP A 435 -13.62 9.30 19.26
C ASP A 435 -13.52 10.53 18.35
N VAL A 436 -14.60 11.33 18.26
CA VAL A 436 -14.60 12.62 17.53
C VAL A 436 -13.73 13.65 18.27
N VAL A 437 -13.80 13.69 19.60
CA VAL A 437 -12.93 14.53 20.42
C VAL A 437 -11.46 14.15 20.21
N ALA A 438 -11.13 12.86 20.22
CA ALA A 438 -9.78 12.39 19.94
C ALA A 438 -9.31 12.82 18.53
N ALA A 439 -10.15 12.65 17.49
CA ALA A 439 -9.82 13.07 16.14
C ALA A 439 -9.59 14.59 16.02
N ASN A 440 -10.37 15.42 16.76
CA ASN A 440 -10.14 16.87 16.84
C ASN A 440 -8.81 17.22 17.51
N ASN A 441 -8.48 16.52 18.60
CA ASN A 441 -7.18 16.71 19.28
C ASN A 441 -6.00 16.31 18.40
N ILE A 442 -6.15 15.24 17.60
CA ILE A 442 -5.16 14.83 16.59
C ILE A 442 -4.98 15.91 15.54
N LEU A 443 -6.09 16.47 15.02
CA LEU A 443 -6.05 17.56 14.04
C LEU A 443 -5.29 18.77 14.60
N ARG A 444 -5.70 19.31 15.76
CA ARG A 444 -5.08 20.50 16.39
C ARG A 444 -3.59 20.27 16.69
N ARG A 445 -3.24 19.11 17.26
CA ARG A 445 -1.85 18.77 17.52
C ARG A 445 -1.05 18.69 16.23
N GLY A 446 -1.60 18.08 15.20
CA GLY A 446 -0.96 17.95 13.89
C GLY A 446 -0.71 19.31 13.25
N GLN A 447 -1.69 20.21 13.26
CA GLN A 447 -1.56 21.58 12.76
C GLN A 447 -0.46 22.35 13.51
N ARG A 448 -0.45 22.29 14.86
CA ARG A 448 0.56 22.94 15.69
C ARG A 448 1.98 22.43 15.39
N LEU A 449 2.18 21.11 15.41
CA LEU A 449 3.50 20.52 15.13
C LEU A 449 3.97 20.74 13.70
N ARG A 450 3.03 20.81 12.73
CA ARG A 450 3.36 21.15 11.34
C ARG A 450 3.80 22.61 11.22
N ALA A 451 3.12 23.52 11.89
CA ALA A 451 3.49 24.95 11.90
C ALA A 451 4.88 25.19 12.53
N CYS A 452 5.25 24.40 13.56
CA CYS A 452 6.59 24.43 14.17
C CYS A 452 7.67 23.66 13.37
N GLY A 453 7.33 23.07 12.21
CA GLY A 453 8.29 22.31 11.39
C GLY A 453 8.69 20.93 11.97
N GLU A 454 8.05 20.47 13.05
CA GLU A 454 8.39 19.22 13.75
C GLU A 454 7.84 17.95 13.05
N LEU A 455 6.86 18.10 12.15
CA LEU A 455 6.27 16.98 11.41
C LEU A 455 6.75 16.94 9.97
N GLN A 456 7.16 15.73 9.55
CA GLN A 456 7.41 15.41 8.14
C GLN A 456 6.27 14.57 7.57
N SER A 457 5.89 14.85 6.32
CA SER A 457 4.89 14.04 5.62
C SER A 457 5.37 12.60 5.49
N THR A 458 4.53 11.64 5.90
CA THR A 458 4.83 10.19 5.78
C THR A 458 4.95 9.75 4.33
N ALA A 459 4.32 10.45 3.40
CA ALA A 459 4.45 10.23 1.96
C ALA A 459 5.83 10.62 1.41
N ALA A 460 6.50 11.62 2.00
CA ALA A 460 7.85 12.07 1.62
C ALA A 460 8.96 11.14 2.15
N VAL A 461 8.78 10.56 3.33
CA VAL A 461 9.79 9.74 4.03
C VAL A 461 10.14 8.43 3.30
N GLN A 462 9.31 7.95 2.36
CA GLN A 462 9.62 6.73 1.60
C GLN A 462 10.72 6.93 0.54
N VAL A 463 11.10 8.16 0.20
CA VAL A 463 12.10 8.44 -0.85
C VAL A 463 13.53 8.54 -0.28
N ASN A 464 13.68 8.95 0.99
CA ASN A 464 15.00 9.20 1.60
C ASN A 464 15.08 8.67 3.05
N ARG A 465 15.08 7.34 3.25
CA ARG A 465 15.64 6.81 4.50
C ARG A 465 17.15 6.70 4.32
N PRO A 466 17.96 7.60 4.93
CA PRO A 466 19.39 7.38 5.00
C PRO A 466 19.63 6.07 5.75
N SER A 467 20.48 5.22 5.21
CA SER A 467 21.00 4.05 5.92
C SER A 467 21.48 4.52 7.30
N ARG A 468 20.90 4.00 8.36
CA ARG A 468 21.36 4.24 9.73
C ARG A 468 22.83 3.84 9.78
N LYS A 469 23.75 4.83 9.81
CA LYS A 469 25.16 4.59 10.07
C LYS A 469 25.22 3.82 11.39
N ARG A 470 25.75 2.60 11.35
CA ARG A 470 26.08 1.83 12.55
C ARG A 470 26.94 2.72 13.42
N ARG A 471 26.54 2.98 14.66
CA ARG A 471 27.46 3.37 15.71
C ARG A 471 28.46 2.22 15.85
N ALA A 472 29.69 2.45 15.42
CA ALA A 472 30.83 1.63 15.77
C ALA A 472 31.05 1.79 17.28
N GLY A 473 31.16 0.67 18.00
CA GLY A 473 31.62 0.68 19.36
C GLY A 473 30.61 0.16 20.39
N GLN A 474 30.49 -1.15 20.44
CA GLN A 474 30.50 -1.95 21.68
C GLN A 474 30.93 -3.36 21.28
N GLN A 475 32.20 -3.63 21.48
CA GLN A 475 32.75 -4.96 21.51
C GLN A 475 32.08 -5.68 22.68
N GLN A 476 31.24 -6.67 22.37
CA GLN A 476 30.89 -7.68 23.36
C GLN A 476 32.09 -8.62 23.46
N GLU A 477 32.71 -8.66 24.63
CA GLU A 477 33.69 -9.66 24.99
C GLU A 477 33.12 -11.07 24.77
N PRO A 478 33.93 -12.03 24.32
CA PRO A 478 33.51 -13.42 24.20
C PRO A 478 33.30 -14.00 25.60
N ILE A 479 32.09 -14.54 25.83
CA ILE A 479 31.79 -15.35 27.02
C ILE A 479 32.77 -16.50 27.05
N ARG A 480 33.73 -16.45 27.98
CA ARG A 480 34.60 -17.56 28.33
C ARG A 480 33.72 -18.70 28.82
N ARG A 481 33.73 -19.83 28.14
CA ARG A 481 33.27 -21.10 28.67
C ARG A 481 34.36 -21.61 29.59
N ASP A 482 34.04 -21.71 30.86
CA ASP A 482 34.86 -22.44 31.81
C ASP A 482 34.91 -23.93 31.40
N PRO A 483 36.10 -24.56 31.38
CA PRO A 483 36.20 -25.99 31.27
C PRO A 483 36.21 -26.62 32.65
N GLN A 484 35.53 -27.76 32.78
CA GLN A 484 35.68 -28.78 33.81
C GLN A 484 34.71 -28.72 35.02
N ALA A 485 33.75 -29.62 34.98
CA ALA A 485 33.38 -30.37 36.15
C ALA A 485 33.49 -31.86 35.87
N PRO A 486 34.04 -32.68 36.82
CA PRO A 486 34.52 -34.02 36.58
C PRO A 486 33.36 -35.03 36.57
N GLU A 487 33.54 -36.08 35.78
CA GLU A 487 32.86 -37.38 35.95
C GLU A 487 33.13 -37.90 37.36
N ASN A 488 32.06 -38.27 38.09
CA ASN A 488 32.07 -39.48 38.93
C ASN A 488 30.71 -39.73 39.59
N ALA A 489 30.29 -41.01 39.48
CA ALA A 489 29.26 -41.80 40.13
C ALA A 489 27.86 -41.73 39.53
#